data_81a21f9224bd758ceabea27dd3f8726f
#
_entry.id   81a21f9224bd758ceabea27dd3f8726f
#
_cell.length_a   1.000
_cell.length_b   1.000
_cell.length_c   1.000
_cell.angle_alpha   90.00
_cell.angle_beta   90.00
_cell.angle_gamma   90.00
#
_symmetry.space_group_name_H-M   'P 1'
#
loop_
_entity.id
_entity.type
_entity.pdbx_description
1 polymer ?
#
loop_
_entity_poly.entity_id
_entity_poly.type
_entity_poly.pdbx_seq_one_letter_code
_entity_poly.pdbx_strand_id
1 'polypeptide(L)'
;MTLELPEGPFEAYLFDCDGTIVDSMPLHYVAWNKVLGEYGAEFDEALFYAWGGRPVAEIIESLNEMHGISMPVEETRDRKEKIYFENLSRLKGVPEVIEHVHLSHGTMRFAVVSGSTRDSVVASLEALGILDRFETLVCAGDYTRGKPAPEPFLMAAARLGVDPKHCLVFEDTEMGIQSATAAGMKSVKVMQPWERGSV
;
A
#
# COMPACT_ATOMS: atom_id res chain seq x y z
N MET A 1 -1.72 19.85 4.25
CA MET A 1 -1.90 20.28 2.82
C MET A 1 -3.02 19.42 2.27
N THR A 2 -3.96 20.00 1.52
CA THR A 2 -5.03 19.23 0.87
C THR A 2 -4.51 18.67 -0.44
N LEU A 3 -4.75 17.40 -0.72
CA LEU A 3 -4.44 16.80 -2.03
C LEU A 3 -5.33 17.45 -3.09
N GLU A 4 -4.70 18.01 -4.14
CA GLU A 4 -5.42 18.51 -5.30
C GLU A 4 -5.80 17.33 -6.21
N LEU A 5 -7.11 17.17 -6.43
CA LEU A 5 -7.63 16.13 -7.30
C LEU A 5 -7.71 16.64 -8.75
N PRO A 6 -7.38 15.81 -9.74
CA PRO A 6 -7.59 16.16 -11.13
C PRO A 6 -9.10 16.26 -11.42
N GLU A 7 -9.46 17.14 -12.35
CA GLU A 7 -10.84 17.22 -12.83
C GLU A 7 -11.23 15.93 -13.58
N GLY A 8 -12.47 15.46 -13.33
CA GLY A 8 -12.99 14.30 -14.03
C GLY A 8 -14.37 13.86 -13.50
N PRO A 9 -15.10 13.13 -14.31
CA PRO A 9 -16.38 12.55 -13.92
C PRO A 9 -16.16 11.26 -13.10
N PHE A 10 -15.51 11.37 -11.93
CA PHE A 10 -15.20 10.20 -11.11
C PHE A 10 -16.45 9.69 -10.39
N GLU A 11 -16.59 8.37 -10.35
CA GLU A 11 -17.63 7.60 -9.66
C GLU A 11 -17.03 6.73 -8.56
N ALA A 12 -15.72 6.44 -8.63
CA ALA A 12 -15.01 5.64 -7.65
C ALA A 12 -13.61 6.17 -7.36
N TYR A 13 -13.19 6.04 -6.10
CA TYR A 13 -11.82 6.23 -5.66
C TYR A 13 -11.22 4.88 -5.27
N LEU A 14 -10.06 4.57 -5.87
CA LEU A 14 -9.30 3.36 -5.62
C LEU A 14 -8.03 3.75 -4.89
N PHE A 15 -7.82 3.22 -3.70
CA PHE A 15 -6.71 3.60 -2.87
C PHE A 15 -5.70 2.46 -2.75
N ASP A 16 -4.43 2.73 -2.96
CA ASP A 16 -3.41 1.90 -2.35
C ASP A 16 -3.52 1.96 -0.83
N CYS A 17 -2.95 0.99 -0.12
CA CYS A 17 -3.01 0.92 1.34
C CYS A 17 -1.77 1.52 2.00
N ASP A 18 -0.62 0.84 1.83
CA ASP A 18 0.61 1.08 2.56
C ASP A 18 1.37 2.29 2.01
N GLY A 19 1.50 3.34 2.79
CA GLY A 19 2.06 4.62 2.35
C GLY A 19 1.03 5.56 1.73
N THR A 20 -0.17 5.07 1.42
CA THR A 20 -1.27 5.86 0.84
C THR A 20 -2.37 6.13 1.86
N ILE A 21 -3.17 5.13 2.27
CA ILE A 21 -4.18 5.31 3.35
C ILE A 21 -3.49 5.33 4.70
N VAL A 22 -2.58 4.39 4.91
CA VAL A 22 -1.90 4.16 6.17
C VAL A 22 -0.42 4.53 6.07
N ASP A 23 0.09 5.29 7.05
CA ASP A 23 1.51 5.56 7.23
C ASP A 23 2.16 4.34 7.90
N SER A 24 2.19 3.22 7.16
CA SER A 24 2.66 1.92 7.63
C SER A 24 4.16 1.71 7.43
N MET A 25 4.79 2.46 6.54
CA MET A 25 6.19 2.27 6.16
C MET A 25 7.16 2.31 7.35
N PRO A 26 7.02 3.22 8.34
CA PRO A 26 7.88 3.19 9.53
C PRO A 26 7.72 1.91 10.36
N LEU A 27 6.50 1.34 10.43
CA LEU A 27 6.26 0.08 11.14
C LEU A 27 6.81 -1.12 10.37
N HIS A 28 6.69 -1.12 9.05
CA HIS A 28 7.31 -2.13 8.21
C HIS A 28 8.84 -2.08 8.32
N TYR A 29 9.45 -0.89 8.34
CA TYR A 29 10.89 -0.74 8.54
C TYR A 29 11.35 -1.33 9.88
N VAL A 30 10.64 -1.03 10.96
CA VAL A 30 10.91 -1.62 12.29
C VAL A 30 10.77 -3.15 12.25
N ALA A 31 9.73 -3.68 11.61
CA ALA A 31 9.51 -5.12 11.50
C ALA A 31 10.63 -5.80 10.71
N TRP A 32 11.05 -5.23 9.58
CA TRP A 32 12.15 -5.74 8.77
C TRP A 32 13.47 -5.77 9.53
N ASN A 33 13.85 -4.68 10.19
CA ASN A 33 15.11 -4.63 10.94
C ASN A 33 15.11 -5.56 12.16
N LYS A 34 13.95 -5.81 12.76
CA LYS A 34 13.84 -6.78 13.84
C LYS A 34 14.06 -8.20 13.36
N VAL A 35 13.54 -8.56 12.18
CA VAL A 35 13.78 -9.87 11.56
C VAL A 35 15.23 -10.01 11.09
N LEU A 36 15.76 -9.01 10.37
CA LEU A 36 17.15 -9.03 9.90
C LEU A 36 18.16 -9.11 11.04
N GLY A 37 17.88 -8.43 12.17
CA GLY A 37 18.71 -8.50 13.36
C GLY A 37 18.85 -9.91 13.95
N GLU A 38 17.85 -10.79 13.76
CA GLU A 38 17.93 -12.21 14.14
C GLU A 38 18.99 -12.97 13.32
N TYR A 39 19.37 -12.42 12.14
CA TYR A 39 20.41 -12.95 11.24
C TYR A 39 21.69 -12.10 11.24
N GLY A 40 21.79 -11.12 12.16
CA GLY A 40 22.97 -10.25 12.27
C GLY A 40 23.13 -9.25 11.13
N ALA A 41 22.03 -8.90 10.44
CA ALA A 41 21.98 -7.95 9.33
C ALA A 41 21.05 -6.78 9.64
N GLU A 42 21.16 -5.71 8.84
CA GLU A 42 20.28 -4.53 8.91
C GLU A 42 19.80 -4.17 7.51
N PHE A 43 18.59 -3.62 7.42
CA PHE A 43 18.05 -3.02 6.21
C PHE A 43 18.39 -1.52 6.22
N ASP A 44 19.20 -1.08 5.27
CA ASP A 44 19.44 0.35 5.09
C ASP A 44 18.13 1.09 4.83
N GLU A 45 17.91 2.20 5.53
CA GLU A 45 16.62 2.91 5.48
C GLU A 45 16.31 3.47 4.08
N ALA A 46 17.31 4.04 3.41
CA ALA A 46 17.12 4.59 2.07
C ALA A 46 16.81 3.48 1.06
N LEU A 47 17.48 2.33 1.20
CA LEU A 47 17.22 1.16 0.37
C LEU A 47 15.84 0.57 0.63
N PHE A 48 15.40 0.51 1.90
CA PHE A 48 14.07 0.05 2.27
C PHE A 48 12.98 0.88 1.57
N TYR A 49 13.08 2.20 1.62
CA TYR A 49 12.11 3.08 0.94
C TYR A 49 12.22 2.98 -0.59
N ALA A 50 13.43 2.83 -1.14
CA ALA A 50 13.61 2.64 -2.59
C ALA A 50 12.99 1.32 -3.10
N TRP A 51 12.86 0.32 -2.24
CA TRP A 51 12.25 -0.98 -2.57
C TRP A 51 10.75 -1.04 -2.24
N GLY A 52 10.13 0.06 -1.87
CA GLY A 52 8.69 0.14 -1.64
C GLY A 52 7.88 -0.42 -2.81
N GLY A 53 6.87 -1.23 -2.51
CA GLY A 53 6.02 -1.88 -3.52
C GLY A 53 6.56 -3.17 -4.14
N ARG A 54 7.82 -3.55 -3.89
CA ARG A 54 8.34 -4.85 -4.34
C ARG A 54 7.69 -6.02 -3.59
N PRO A 55 7.50 -7.18 -4.24
CA PRO A 55 7.05 -8.39 -3.57
C PRO A 55 7.98 -8.79 -2.41
N VAL A 56 7.40 -9.17 -1.28
CA VAL A 56 8.17 -9.52 -0.06
C VAL A 56 9.17 -10.64 -0.32
N ALA A 57 8.82 -11.63 -1.14
CA ALA A 57 9.72 -12.74 -1.50
C ALA A 57 10.99 -12.23 -2.20
N GLU A 58 10.85 -11.33 -3.17
CA GLU A 58 11.97 -10.72 -3.89
C GLU A 58 12.86 -9.86 -2.98
N ILE A 59 12.26 -9.18 -2.00
CA ILE A 59 13.01 -8.43 -0.99
C ILE A 59 13.84 -9.39 -0.15
N ILE A 60 13.27 -10.51 0.32
CA ILE A 60 13.99 -11.50 1.13
C ILE A 60 15.15 -12.12 0.34
N GLU A 61 14.92 -12.50 -0.91
CA GLU A 61 15.97 -13.05 -1.78
C GLU A 61 17.11 -12.06 -2.00
N SER A 62 16.77 -10.79 -2.27
CA SER A 62 17.78 -9.74 -2.46
C SER A 62 18.58 -9.45 -1.19
N LEU A 63 17.94 -9.46 -0.02
CA LEU A 63 18.62 -9.28 1.27
C LEU A 63 19.52 -10.47 1.61
N ASN A 64 19.07 -11.68 1.31
CA ASN A 64 19.88 -12.91 1.45
C ASN A 64 21.18 -12.80 0.63
N GLU A 65 21.06 -12.42 -0.64
CA GLU A 65 22.21 -12.25 -1.52
C GLU A 65 23.13 -11.14 -1.03
N MET A 66 22.57 -9.99 -0.67
CA MET A 66 23.33 -8.80 -0.24
C MET A 66 24.14 -9.04 1.03
N HIS A 67 23.56 -9.73 2.01
CA HIS A 67 24.17 -9.95 3.32
C HIS A 67 24.85 -11.32 3.46
N GLY A 68 24.75 -12.21 2.45
CA GLY A 68 25.29 -13.56 2.54
C GLY A 68 24.61 -14.43 3.61
N ILE A 69 23.33 -14.20 3.87
CA ILE A 69 22.48 -14.92 4.83
C ILE A 69 21.48 -15.84 4.10
N SER A 70 20.71 -16.62 4.85
CA SER A 70 19.75 -17.58 4.29
C SER A 70 18.45 -17.52 5.10
N MET A 71 17.67 -16.47 4.91
CA MET A 71 16.32 -16.34 5.47
C MET A 71 15.35 -17.18 4.66
N PRO A 72 14.60 -18.13 5.27
CA PRO A 72 13.52 -18.83 4.59
C PRO A 72 12.38 -17.86 4.25
N VAL A 73 11.92 -17.84 2.99
CA VAL A 73 10.97 -16.83 2.51
C VAL A 73 9.67 -16.82 3.32
N GLU A 74 9.02 -17.97 3.46
CA GLU A 74 7.73 -18.07 4.13
C GLU A 74 7.81 -17.72 5.63
N GLU A 75 8.78 -18.31 6.33
CA GLU A 75 8.98 -18.05 7.77
C GLU A 75 9.33 -16.59 8.05
N THR A 76 10.17 -16.00 7.20
CA THR A 76 10.59 -14.60 7.31
C THR A 76 9.42 -13.67 7.09
N ARG A 77 8.61 -13.94 6.06
CA ARG A 77 7.38 -13.18 5.80
C ARG A 77 6.44 -13.24 7.01
N ASP A 78 6.14 -14.44 7.49
CA ASP A 78 5.21 -14.64 8.61
C ASP A 78 5.74 -13.98 9.90
N ARG A 79 7.04 -14.07 10.14
CA ARG A 79 7.70 -13.42 11.28
C ARG A 79 7.60 -11.88 11.19
N LYS A 80 7.86 -11.32 10.01
CA LYS A 80 7.75 -9.88 9.73
C LYS A 80 6.31 -9.40 9.91
N GLU A 81 5.32 -10.13 9.37
CA GLU A 81 3.90 -9.82 9.52
C GLU A 81 3.50 -9.83 11.02
N LYS A 82 3.90 -10.84 11.77
CA LYS A 82 3.62 -10.90 13.22
C LYS A 82 4.14 -9.66 13.94
N ILE A 83 5.37 -9.23 13.66
CA ILE A 83 5.94 -8.03 14.26
C ILE A 83 5.17 -6.77 13.85
N TYR A 84 4.72 -6.68 12.61
CA TYR A 84 3.87 -5.60 12.15
C TYR A 84 2.56 -5.54 12.94
N PHE A 85 1.84 -6.67 13.09
CA PHE A 85 0.61 -6.75 13.87
C PHE A 85 0.79 -6.36 15.35
N GLU A 86 1.89 -6.75 15.97
CA GLU A 86 2.23 -6.36 17.35
C GLU A 86 2.37 -4.84 17.52
N ASN A 87 2.59 -4.08 16.44
CA ASN A 87 2.80 -2.63 16.45
C ASN A 87 1.63 -1.81 15.88
N LEU A 88 0.52 -2.43 15.49
CA LEU A 88 -0.63 -1.75 14.86
C LEU A 88 -1.21 -0.59 15.71
N SER A 89 -1.09 -0.65 17.04
CA SER A 89 -1.54 0.44 17.91
C SER A 89 -0.79 1.77 17.68
N ARG A 90 0.32 1.74 16.95
CA ARG A 90 1.13 2.92 16.57
C ARG A 90 0.81 3.42 15.16
N LEU A 91 -0.01 2.68 14.41
CA LEU A 91 -0.36 3.01 13.03
C LEU A 91 -1.12 4.34 12.97
N LYS A 92 -0.81 5.13 11.96
CA LYS A 92 -1.49 6.39 11.67
C LYS A 92 -2.02 6.38 10.25
N GLY A 93 -3.10 7.09 10.02
CA GLY A 93 -3.55 7.39 8.67
C GLY A 93 -2.75 8.54 8.06
N VAL A 94 -2.64 8.54 6.74
CA VAL A 94 -2.09 9.67 5.97
C VAL A 94 -3.16 10.78 5.97
N PRO A 95 -2.93 11.91 6.65
CA PRO A 95 -4.01 12.85 6.99
C PRO A 95 -4.79 13.36 5.78
N GLU A 96 -4.09 13.70 4.69
CA GLU A 96 -4.72 14.24 3.48
C GLU A 96 -5.56 13.19 2.72
N VAL A 97 -5.21 11.90 2.80
CA VAL A 97 -6.01 10.82 2.20
C VAL A 97 -7.21 10.49 3.08
N ILE A 98 -7.01 10.43 4.40
CA ILE A 98 -8.09 10.22 5.38
C ILE A 98 -9.15 11.33 5.27
N GLU A 99 -8.74 12.58 5.04
CA GLU A 99 -9.66 13.69 4.79
C GLU A 99 -10.56 13.40 3.58
N HIS A 100 -9.99 12.95 2.45
CA HIS A 100 -10.77 12.57 1.26
C HIS A 100 -11.69 11.37 1.50
N VAL A 101 -11.24 10.37 2.26
CA VAL A 101 -12.09 9.23 2.65
C VAL A 101 -13.32 9.71 3.44
N HIS A 102 -13.15 10.65 4.36
CA HIS A 102 -14.27 11.18 5.14
C HIS A 102 -15.20 12.08 4.32
N LEU A 103 -14.65 12.98 3.51
CA LEU A 103 -15.43 13.97 2.76
C LEU A 103 -16.22 13.33 1.61
N SER A 104 -15.69 12.30 0.97
CA SER A 104 -16.28 11.69 -0.23
C SER A 104 -17.07 10.41 0.06
N HIS A 105 -17.06 9.92 1.32
CA HIS A 105 -17.85 8.75 1.71
C HIS A 105 -19.35 8.99 1.51
N GLY A 106 -20.03 8.00 0.89
CA GLY A 106 -21.44 8.09 0.57
C GLY A 106 -21.75 8.82 -0.76
N THR A 107 -20.79 9.50 -1.37
CA THR A 107 -20.90 10.10 -2.70
C THR A 107 -20.04 9.39 -3.74
N MET A 108 -18.93 8.80 -3.33
CA MET A 108 -18.01 8.01 -4.15
C MET A 108 -17.98 6.57 -3.67
N ARG A 109 -17.78 5.64 -4.58
CA ARG A 109 -17.53 4.22 -4.27
C ARG A 109 -16.04 4.05 -3.95
N PHE A 110 -15.72 3.25 -2.94
CA PHE A 110 -14.34 3.06 -2.50
C PHE A 110 -13.87 1.61 -2.59
N ALA A 111 -12.65 1.43 -3.09
CA ALA A 111 -11.93 0.17 -3.00
C ALA A 111 -10.50 0.39 -2.51
N VAL A 112 -9.94 -0.61 -1.85
CA VAL A 112 -8.51 -0.69 -1.57
C VAL A 112 -7.85 -1.66 -2.53
N VAL A 113 -6.65 -1.31 -3.03
CA VAL A 113 -5.86 -2.12 -3.98
C VAL A 113 -4.42 -2.18 -3.47
N SER A 114 -4.07 -3.26 -2.80
CA SER A 114 -2.78 -3.39 -2.10
C SER A 114 -1.98 -4.62 -2.56
N GLY A 115 -0.65 -4.51 -2.51
CA GLY A 115 0.29 -5.62 -2.61
C GLY A 115 0.44 -6.44 -1.33
N SER A 116 -0.16 -5.99 -0.22
CA SER A 116 -0.16 -6.67 1.06
C SER A 116 -1.22 -7.76 1.14
N THR A 117 -1.07 -8.66 2.12
CA THR A 117 -2.08 -9.70 2.40
C THR A 117 -3.40 -9.08 2.85
N ARG A 118 -4.50 -9.78 2.62
CA ARG A 118 -5.83 -9.31 3.05
C ARG A 118 -5.90 -9.07 4.56
N ASP A 119 -5.28 -9.94 5.35
CA ASP A 119 -5.28 -9.84 6.81
C ASP A 119 -4.54 -8.57 7.28
N SER A 120 -3.40 -8.23 6.64
CA SER A 120 -2.67 -6.99 6.90
C SER A 120 -3.50 -5.75 6.57
N VAL A 121 -4.15 -5.74 5.40
CA VAL A 121 -4.98 -4.60 4.97
C VAL A 121 -6.17 -4.42 5.91
N VAL A 122 -6.89 -5.50 6.22
CA VAL A 122 -8.04 -5.47 7.14
C VAL A 122 -7.62 -4.95 8.52
N ALA A 123 -6.57 -5.52 9.10
CA ALA A 123 -6.09 -5.10 10.42
C ALA A 123 -5.66 -3.62 10.46
N SER A 124 -5.05 -3.13 9.39
CA SER A 124 -4.63 -1.72 9.28
C SER A 124 -5.82 -0.77 9.19
N LEU A 125 -6.83 -1.11 8.40
CA LEU A 125 -8.04 -0.31 8.25
C LEU A 125 -8.93 -0.36 9.50
N GLU A 126 -8.99 -1.50 10.18
CA GLU A 126 -9.67 -1.65 11.49
C GLU A 126 -8.98 -0.81 12.57
N ALA A 127 -7.64 -0.81 12.62
CA ALA A 127 -6.89 0.00 13.56
C ALA A 127 -7.17 1.51 13.40
N LEU A 128 -7.50 1.95 12.18
CA LEU A 128 -7.91 3.33 11.88
C LEU A 128 -9.44 3.56 12.00
N GLY A 129 -10.24 2.51 12.20
CA GLY A 129 -11.70 2.59 12.28
C GLY A 129 -12.40 3.00 10.97
N ILE A 130 -11.83 2.62 9.82
CA ILE A 130 -12.33 3.01 8.49
C ILE A 130 -12.59 1.84 7.54
N LEU A 131 -12.45 0.60 7.99
CA LEU A 131 -12.65 -0.58 7.14
C LEU A 131 -14.04 -0.59 6.48
N ASP A 132 -15.05 -0.18 7.20
CA ASP A 132 -16.46 -0.11 6.77
C ASP A 132 -16.71 0.92 5.64
N ARG A 133 -15.75 1.77 5.32
CA ARG A 133 -15.84 2.74 4.23
C ARG A 133 -15.60 2.13 2.86
N PHE A 134 -14.97 0.98 2.79
CA PHE A 134 -14.54 0.35 1.54
C PHE A 134 -15.48 -0.80 1.16
N GLU A 135 -16.03 -0.72 -0.06
CA GLU A 135 -16.97 -1.75 -0.59
C GLU A 135 -16.22 -3.03 -0.99
N THR A 136 -14.94 -2.93 -1.35
CA THR A 136 -14.11 -4.07 -1.74
C THR A 136 -12.64 -3.82 -1.46
N LEU A 137 -11.93 -4.92 -1.20
CA LEU A 137 -10.48 -4.97 -1.05
C LEU A 137 -9.93 -5.90 -2.14
N VAL A 138 -8.91 -5.45 -2.86
CA VAL A 138 -8.12 -6.25 -3.80
C VAL A 138 -6.71 -6.35 -3.22
N CYS A 139 -6.33 -7.55 -2.80
CA CYS A 139 -5.10 -7.79 -2.04
C CYS A 139 -4.23 -8.83 -2.73
N ALA A 140 -3.01 -9.03 -2.25
CA ALA A 140 -2.13 -10.12 -2.70
C ALA A 140 -2.88 -11.46 -2.63
N GLY A 141 -2.81 -12.23 -3.73
CA GLY A 141 -3.54 -13.49 -3.89
C GLY A 141 -4.88 -13.36 -4.64
N ASP A 142 -5.44 -12.17 -4.79
CA ASP A 142 -6.64 -11.96 -5.59
C ASP A 142 -6.33 -11.89 -7.10
N TYR A 143 -5.13 -11.50 -7.46
CA TYR A 143 -4.67 -11.29 -8.85
C TYR A 143 -3.41 -12.10 -9.14
N THR A 144 -3.11 -12.30 -10.43
CA THR A 144 -1.92 -13.04 -10.88
C THR A 144 -0.73 -12.12 -11.06
N ARG A 145 -0.95 -10.93 -11.62
CA ARG A 145 0.10 -9.95 -11.90
C ARG A 145 -0.15 -8.68 -11.08
N GLY A 146 0.73 -8.45 -10.10
CA GLY A 146 0.70 -7.24 -9.28
C GLY A 146 1.15 -5.98 -10.04
N LYS A 147 1.09 -4.83 -9.38
CA LYS A 147 1.63 -3.56 -9.88
C LYS A 147 3.09 -3.77 -10.35
N PRO A 148 3.51 -3.25 -11.50
CA PRO A 148 2.85 -2.22 -12.32
C PRO A 148 1.83 -2.76 -13.35
N ALA A 149 1.50 -4.06 -13.35
CA ALA A 149 0.44 -4.56 -14.23
C ALA A 149 -0.92 -3.94 -13.85
N PRO A 150 -1.83 -3.69 -14.82
CA PRO A 150 -3.12 -3.03 -14.56
C PRO A 150 -4.14 -3.92 -13.84
N GLU A 151 -3.87 -5.21 -13.73
CA GLU A 151 -4.82 -6.24 -13.26
C GLU A 151 -5.46 -5.90 -11.91
N PRO A 152 -4.71 -5.46 -10.86
CA PRO A 152 -5.32 -5.17 -9.56
C PRO A 152 -6.34 -4.03 -9.60
N PHE A 153 -6.03 -2.93 -10.30
CA PHE A 153 -6.95 -1.79 -10.42
C PHE A 153 -8.15 -2.10 -11.32
N LEU A 154 -7.95 -2.83 -12.42
CA LEU A 154 -9.07 -3.28 -13.27
C LEU A 154 -10.00 -4.20 -12.49
N MET A 155 -9.47 -5.08 -11.65
CA MET A 155 -10.27 -5.95 -10.78
C MET A 155 -11.10 -5.14 -9.78
N ALA A 156 -10.52 -4.12 -9.16
CA ALA A 156 -11.24 -3.25 -8.24
C ALA A 156 -12.38 -2.50 -8.94
N ALA A 157 -12.12 -1.91 -10.10
CA ALA A 157 -13.15 -1.25 -10.90
C ALA A 157 -14.30 -2.21 -11.28
N ALA A 158 -13.95 -3.44 -11.70
CA ALA A 158 -14.93 -4.48 -12.04
C ALA A 158 -15.78 -4.88 -10.82
N ARG A 159 -15.17 -5.06 -9.64
CA ARG A 159 -15.90 -5.38 -8.39
C ARG A 159 -16.83 -4.25 -7.96
N LEU A 160 -16.44 -3.00 -8.21
CA LEU A 160 -17.30 -1.83 -7.98
C LEU A 160 -18.35 -1.64 -9.10
N GLY A 161 -18.21 -2.28 -10.27
CA GLY A 161 -19.09 -2.05 -11.42
C GLY A 161 -18.93 -0.66 -12.03
N VAL A 162 -17.72 -0.07 -11.97
CA VAL A 162 -17.40 1.26 -12.48
C VAL A 162 -16.44 1.14 -13.68
N ASP A 163 -16.67 1.95 -14.72
CA ASP A 163 -15.75 2.02 -15.86
C ASP A 163 -14.39 2.56 -15.38
N PRO A 164 -13.26 1.93 -15.74
CA PRO A 164 -11.93 2.38 -15.34
C PRO A 164 -11.67 3.88 -15.56
N LYS A 165 -12.16 4.46 -16.64
CA LYS A 165 -12.01 5.89 -16.93
C LYS A 165 -12.70 6.82 -15.93
N HIS A 166 -13.67 6.30 -15.15
CA HIS A 166 -14.37 7.00 -14.07
C HIS A 166 -13.80 6.66 -12.68
N CYS A 167 -12.67 5.96 -12.62
CA CYS A 167 -11.94 5.71 -11.39
C CYS A 167 -10.79 6.70 -11.23
N LEU A 168 -10.58 7.19 -10.00
CA LEU A 168 -9.40 7.93 -9.59
C LEU A 168 -8.59 7.09 -8.62
N VAL A 169 -7.30 6.92 -8.89
CA VAL A 169 -6.39 6.14 -8.05
C VAL A 169 -5.58 7.09 -7.15
N PHE A 170 -5.48 6.74 -5.87
CA PHE A 170 -4.57 7.35 -4.91
C PHE A 170 -3.41 6.40 -4.67
N GLU A 171 -2.18 6.85 -4.89
CA GLU A 171 -0.98 6.01 -4.88
C GLU A 171 0.26 6.82 -4.52
N ASP A 172 1.16 6.21 -3.78
CA ASP A 172 2.42 6.82 -3.37
C ASP A 172 3.62 6.35 -4.21
N THR A 173 3.52 5.14 -4.81
CA THR A 173 4.62 4.52 -5.56
C THR A 173 4.53 4.78 -7.07
N GLU A 174 5.69 4.85 -7.72
CA GLU A 174 5.76 4.92 -9.20
C GLU A 174 5.17 3.68 -9.86
N MET A 175 5.38 2.50 -9.28
CA MET A 175 4.81 1.24 -9.79
C MET A 175 3.29 1.24 -9.78
N GLY A 176 2.68 1.78 -8.73
CA GLY A 176 1.24 1.89 -8.65
C GLY A 176 0.66 2.93 -9.62
N ILE A 177 1.34 4.07 -9.79
CA ILE A 177 0.96 5.07 -10.80
C ILE A 177 1.03 4.50 -12.21
N GLN A 178 2.07 3.72 -12.53
CA GLN A 178 2.17 3.01 -13.81
C GLN A 178 1.04 1.99 -13.99
N SER A 179 0.68 1.26 -12.92
CA SER A 179 -0.43 0.33 -12.92
C SER A 179 -1.78 1.01 -13.20
N ALA A 180 -2.04 2.15 -12.54
CA ALA A 180 -3.23 2.97 -12.78
C ALA A 180 -3.28 3.47 -14.23
N THR A 181 -2.17 4.00 -14.73
CA THR A 181 -2.05 4.46 -16.12
C THR A 181 -2.30 3.33 -17.12
N ALA A 182 -1.71 2.16 -16.89
CA ALA A 182 -1.94 0.97 -17.71
C ALA A 182 -3.40 0.46 -17.66
N ALA A 183 -4.11 0.72 -16.54
CA ALA A 183 -5.53 0.45 -16.41
C ALA A 183 -6.44 1.50 -17.07
N GLY A 184 -5.87 2.57 -17.63
CA GLY A 184 -6.64 3.68 -18.23
C GLY A 184 -7.26 4.62 -17.18
N MET A 185 -6.74 4.63 -15.95
CA MET A 185 -7.22 5.44 -14.83
C MET A 185 -6.35 6.67 -14.62
N LYS A 186 -6.94 7.77 -14.16
CA LYS A 186 -6.17 8.89 -13.60
C LYS A 186 -5.69 8.55 -12.20
N SER A 187 -4.56 9.13 -11.80
CA SER A 187 -4.01 8.95 -10.46
C SER A 187 -3.60 10.26 -9.81
N VAL A 188 -3.58 10.26 -8.49
CA VAL A 188 -3.02 11.30 -7.63
C VAL A 188 -1.86 10.68 -6.88
N LYS A 189 -0.67 11.28 -6.99
CA LYS A 189 0.49 10.87 -6.21
C LYS A 189 0.33 11.37 -4.76
N VAL A 190 0.33 10.45 -3.82
CA VAL A 190 0.39 10.73 -2.39
C VAL A 190 1.86 10.87 -2.01
N MET A 191 2.23 12.06 -1.51
CA MET A 191 3.62 12.34 -1.14
C MET A 191 3.97 11.63 0.16
N GLN A 192 5.09 10.93 0.17
CA GLN A 192 5.60 10.31 1.40
C GLN A 192 6.08 11.37 2.40
N PRO A 193 6.11 11.08 3.72
CA PRO A 193 6.52 12.05 4.73
C PRO A 193 7.86 12.73 4.45
N TRP A 194 8.85 12.00 3.91
CA TRP A 194 10.17 12.53 3.56
C TRP A 194 10.17 13.35 2.26
N GLU A 195 9.18 13.19 1.38
CA GLU A 195 9.03 13.98 0.15
C GLU A 195 8.38 15.35 0.44
N ARG A 196 7.69 15.50 1.59
CA ARG A 196 6.92 16.72 1.93
C ARG A 196 7.77 17.92 2.33
N GLY A 197 9.10 17.78 2.40
CA GLY A 197 10.02 18.82 2.87
C GLY A 197 9.84 19.07 4.36
N SER A 198 10.94 19.24 5.09
CA SER A 198 10.88 19.71 6.48
C SER A 198 10.30 21.12 6.49
N VAL A 199 9.10 21.29 7.04
CA VAL A 199 8.52 22.59 7.36
C VAL A 199 9.17 23.10 8.64
#